data_b7dd7ece2af44078b0259bf89f5c9b51
#
_entry.id   b7dd7ece2af44078b0259bf89f5c9b51
#
_cell.length_a   1.000
_cell.length_b   1.000
_cell.length_c   1.000
_cell.angle_alpha   90.00
_cell.angle_beta   90.00
_cell.angle_gamma   90.00
#
_symmetry.space_group_name_H-M   'P 1'
#
loop_
_entity.id
_entity.type
_entity.pdbx_description
1 polymer ?
#
loop_
_entity_poly.entity_id
_entity_poly.type
_entity_poly.pdbx_seq_one_letter_code
_entity_poly.pdbx_strand_id
1 'polypeptide(L)'
;MRNSGTSKLPRKTHVIRFTKNLCIYLFPEVEGCSRCSVSLRQLRRELLRILYPVFYQDKKEAKQLVQTYMEKAGDMQKMLRSDAQFIADNDPAASGTDEVIMTYPGFFAIMVYRLAHSMHQLGVSLVPRVMTEYANSVTGIDIHPGANIGECFCIDHGNGVVIGESTIIGENVKIYQGVTLGALSVKKRDASRKRHPTVEDNVVIYAGSTILGGQTVVGHHSIIGGNVWLTESLPSYSVIYQETNNTIKKRSSENKTQGA
;
A
#
# COMPACT_ATOMS: atom_id res chain seq x y z
N MET A 1 -28.41 -23.36 -22.66
CA MET A 1 -28.84 -23.37 -21.24
C MET A 1 -27.86 -22.55 -20.45
N ARG A 2 -28.22 -21.33 -20.01
CA ARG A 2 -27.38 -20.50 -19.13
C ARG A 2 -27.50 -21.08 -17.73
N ASN A 3 -26.40 -21.63 -17.23
CA ASN A 3 -26.30 -22.09 -15.84
C ASN A 3 -26.53 -20.88 -14.92
N SER A 4 -27.68 -20.83 -14.26
CA SER A 4 -28.03 -19.86 -13.21
C SER A 4 -27.32 -20.19 -11.90
N GLY A 5 -26.02 -20.47 -11.96
CA GLY A 5 -25.18 -20.55 -10.78
C GLY A 5 -25.07 -19.15 -10.17
N THR A 6 -25.65 -18.93 -9.01
CA THR A 6 -25.48 -17.72 -8.21
C THR A 6 -23.97 -17.47 -8.06
N SER A 7 -23.48 -16.38 -8.64
CA SER A 7 -22.07 -16.00 -8.56
C SER A 7 -21.69 -15.85 -7.11
N LYS A 8 -20.73 -16.66 -6.64
CA LYS A 8 -20.13 -16.57 -5.30
C LYS A 8 -19.17 -15.38 -5.16
N LEU A 9 -19.04 -14.56 -6.20
CA LEU A 9 -18.12 -13.44 -6.26
C LEU A 9 -18.82 -12.14 -5.88
N PRO A 10 -18.17 -11.28 -5.09
CA PRO A 10 -18.66 -9.93 -4.83
C PRO A 10 -18.58 -9.09 -6.11
N ARG A 11 -19.49 -8.15 -6.29
CA ARG A 11 -19.39 -7.19 -7.40
C ARG A 11 -18.25 -6.20 -7.13
N LYS A 12 -17.26 -6.14 -8.03
CA LYS A 12 -16.11 -5.24 -7.94
C LYS A 12 -16.53 -3.78 -7.68
N THR A 13 -17.57 -3.30 -8.36
CA THR A 13 -18.10 -1.94 -8.18
C THR A 13 -18.67 -1.67 -6.78
N HIS A 14 -19.23 -2.69 -6.13
CA HIS A 14 -19.70 -2.56 -4.75
C HIS A 14 -18.54 -2.47 -3.76
N VAL A 15 -17.48 -3.26 -3.97
CA VAL A 15 -16.26 -3.22 -3.16
C VAL A 15 -15.61 -1.84 -3.27
N ILE A 16 -15.40 -1.34 -4.50
CA ILE A 16 -14.81 -0.01 -4.73
C ILE A 16 -15.63 1.10 -4.04
N ARG A 17 -16.97 1.08 -4.19
CA ARG A 17 -17.84 2.05 -3.53
C ARG A 17 -17.72 1.98 -2.01
N PHE A 18 -17.75 0.78 -1.44
CA PHE A 18 -17.57 0.58 -0.01
C PHE A 18 -16.22 1.13 0.46
N THR A 19 -15.13 0.85 -0.28
CA THR A 19 -13.79 1.36 0.04
C THR A 19 -13.79 2.88 0.09
N LYS A 20 -14.34 3.56 -0.92
CA LYS A 20 -14.48 5.02 -0.95
C LYS A 20 -15.27 5.55 0.25
N ASN A 21 -16.45 4.97 0.49
CA ASN A 21 -17.31 5.37 1.60
C ASN A 21 -16.65 5.16 2.97
N LEU A 22 -15.85 4.10 3.12
CA LEU A 22 -15.11 3.84 4.35
C LEU A 22 -13.99 4.87 4.56
N CYS A 23 -13.25 5.23 3.51
CA CYS A 23 -12.26 6.31 3.56
C CYS A 23 -12.90 7.64 3.99
N ILE A 24 -14.01 8.03 3.38
CA ILE A 24 -14.76 9.25 3.73
C ILE A 24 -15.30 9.18 5.19
N TYR A 25 -15.73 8.01 5.63
CA TYR A 25 -16.21 7.84 7.01
C TYR A 25 -15.10 8.06 8.04
N LEU A 26 -13.90 7.55 7.78
CA LEU A 26 -12.74 7.70 8.67
C LEU A 26 -12.12 9.09 8.55
N PHE A 27 -12.08 9.66 7.36
CA PHE A 27 -11.44 10.93 7.03
C PHE A 27 -12.36 11.78 6.14
N PRO A 28 -13.34 12.50 6.72
CA PRO A 28 -14.20 13.41 5.96
C PRO A 28 -13.43 14.48 5.21
N GLU A 29 -12.21 14.80 5.66
CA GLU A 29 -11.26 15.74 5.06
C GLU A 29 -10.96 15.38 3.60
N VAL A 30 -10.98 14.10 3.22
CA VAL A 30 -10.75 13.62 1.83
C VAL A 30 -11.75 14.26 0.84
N GLU A 31 -12.97 14.59 1.29
CA GLU A 31 -13.99 15.27 0.48
C GLU A 31 -14.06 16.78 0.80
N GLY A 32 -13.11 17.32 1.53
CA GLY A 32 -13.12 18.73 1.95
C GLY A 32 -14.27 19.08 2.89
N CYS A 33 -14.82 18.09 3.60
CA CYS A 33 -15.97 18.24 4.48
C CYS A 33 -15.59 18.07 5.95
N SER A 34 -16.13 18.93 6.82
CA SER A 34 -16.01 18.79 8.27
C SER A 34 -17.01 17.78 8.87
N ARG A 35 -17.98 17.31 8.09
CA ARG A 35 -19.01 16.35 8.51
C ARG A 35 -19.10 15.21 7.52
N CYS A 36 -18.98 13.98 8.06
CA CYS A 36 -19.12 12.78 7.26
C CYS A 36 -20.54 12.62 6.71
N SER A 37 -20.67 12.47 5.39
CA SER A 37 -21.94 12.17 4.70
C SER A 37 -22.30 10.67 4.79
N VAL A 38 -21.36 9.81 5.21
CA VAL A 38 -21.52 8.34 5.27
C VAL A 38 -21.76 7.90 6.70
N SER A 39 -22.82 7.10 6.94
CA SER A 39 -23.13 6.57 8.26
C SER A 39 -22.58 5.15 8.47
N LEU A 40 -22.24 4.81 9.72
CA LEU A 40 -21.85 3.46 10.12
C LEU A 40 -22.92 2.41 9.72
N ARG A 41 -24.20 2.75 9.81
CA ARG A 41 -25.31 1.89 9.38
C ARG A 41 -25.27 1.60 7.88
N GLN A 42 -24.90 2.60 7.09
CA GLN A 42 -24.72 2.44 5.64
C GLN A 42 -23.55 1.51 5.34
N LEU A 43 -22.38 1.73 5.95
CA LEU A 43 -21.20 0.89 5.76
C LEU A 43 -21.45 -0.56 6.13
N ARG A 44 -22.09 -0.82 7.28
CA ARG A 44 -22.48 -2.19 7.67
C ARG A 44 -23.37 -2.87 6.63
N ARG A 45 -24.34 -2.15 6.06
CA ARG A 45 -25.22 -2.70 5.00
C ARG A 45 -24.47 -2.97 3.70
N GLU A 46 -23.56 -2.07 3.32
CA GLU A 46 -22.74 -2.24 2.11
C GLU A 46 -21.80 -3.45 2.25
N LEU A 47 -21.08 -3.56 3.38
CA LEU A 47 -20.19 -4.67 3.63
C LEU A 47 -20.93 -6.01 3.71
N LEU A 48 -22.08 -6.09 4.38
CA LEU A 48 -22.92 -7.29 4.35
C LEU A 48 -23.32 -7.71 2.93
N ARG A 49 -23.68 -6.74 2.08
CA ARG A 49 -24.03 -7.03 0.68
C ARG A 49 -22.85 -7.57 -0.12
N ILE A 50 -21.64 -7.15 0.23
CA ILE A 50 -20.38 -7.64 -0.39
C ILE A 50 -20.05 -9.04 0.13
N LEU A 51 -20.16 -9.29 1.44
CA LEU A 51 -19.74 -10.55 2.05
C LEU A 51 -20.75 -11.69 1.87
N TYR A 52 -22.04 -11.43 1.72
CA TYR A 52 -23.04 -12.48 1.52
C TYR A 52 -22.79 -13.42 0.32
N PRO A 53 -22.33 -12.96 -0.85
CA PRO A 53 -21.91 -13.86 -1.91
C PRO A 53 -20.69 -14.70 -1.57
N VAL A 54 -19.74 -14.15 -0.78
CA VAL A 54 -18.51 -14.83 -0.37
C VAL A 54 -18.82 -15.91 0.68
N PHE A 55 -19.64 -15.57 1.67
CA PHE A 55 -20.09 -16.45 2.77
C PHE A 55 -21.52 -16.95 2.56
N TYR A 56 -21.88 -17.36 1.32
CA TYR A 56 -23.27 -17.72 0.99
C TYR A 56 -23.83 -18.87 1.80
N GLN A 57 -22.96 -19.76 2.33
CA GLN A 57 -23.35 -20.90 3.19
C GLN A 57 -23.48 -20.52 4.66
N ASP A 58 -22.82 -19.44 5.10
CA ASP A 58 -22.87 -18.97 6.49
C ASP A 58 -23.08 -17.46 6.58
N LYS A 59 -24.36 -17.08 6.51
CA LYS A 59 -24.76 -15.68 6.69
C LYS A 59 -24.55 -15.16 8.12
N LYS A 60 -24.44 -16.05 9.11
CA LYS A 60 -24.16 -15.68 10.50
C LYS A 60 -22.71 -15.25 10.64
N GLU A 61 -21.80 -16.00 10.04
CA GLU A 61 -20.38 -15.66 9.97
C GLU A 61 -20.19 -14.30 9.29
N ALA A 62 -20.82 -14.07 8.12
CA ALA A 62 -20.75 -12.78 7.45
C ALA A 62 -21.18 -11.58 8.33
N LYS A 63 -22.25 -11.75 9.14
CA LYS A 63 -22.70 -10.71 10.08
C LYS A 63 -21.69 -10.46 11.19
N GLN A 64 -21.10 -11.52 11.73
CA GLN A 64 -20.10 -11.42 12.79
C GLN A 64 -18.82 -10.75 12.28
N LEU A 65 -18.36 -11.10 11.08
CA LEU A 65 -17.22 -10.45 10.43
C LEU A 65 -17.46 -8.95 10.22
N VAL A 66 -18.65 -8.57 9.74
CA VAL A 66 -19.00 -7.15 9.60
C VAL A 66 -18.95 -6.42 10.94
N GLN A 67 -19.47 -7.02 12.00
CA GLN A 67 -19.44 -6.43 13.33
C GLN A 67 -18.00 -6.24 13.80
N THR A 68 -17.20 -7.32 13.82
CA THR A 68 -15.80 -7.30 14.26
C THR A 68 -14.95 -6.31 13.44
N TYR A 69 -15.14 -6.27 12.12
CA TYR A 69 -14.41 -5.33 11.26
C TYR A 69 -14.75 -3.87 11.57
N MET A 70 -16.04 -3.57 11.75
CA MET A 70 -16.48 -2.19 12.02
C MET A 70 -16.15 -1.72 13.45
N GLU A 71 -15.96 -2.63 14.40
CA GLU A 71 -15.50 -2.32 15.77
C GLU A 71 -14.03 -1.85 15.76
N LYS A 72 -13.22 -2.34 14.83
CA LYS A 72 -11.81 -1.92 14.65
C LYS A 72 -11.64 -0.55 13.97
N ALA A 73 -12.71 0.07 13.48
CA ALA A 73 -12.63 1.30 12.69
C ALA A 73 -11.92 2.45 13.44
N GLY A 74 -12.17 2.58 14.75
CA GLY A 74 -11.51 3.61 15.57
C GLY A 74 -10.01 3.41 15.72
N ASP A 75 -9.56 2.16 15.88
CA ASP A 75 -8.12 1.86 16.00
C ASP A 75 -7.42 2.01 14.65
N MET A 76 -8.06 1.60 13.56
CA MET A 76 -7.56 1.86 12.21
C MET A 76 -7.41 3.36 11.93
N GLN A 77 -8.37 4.20 12.37
CA GLN A 77 -8.28 5.65 12.21
C GLN A 77 -7.10 6.24 12.99
N LYS A 78 -6.86 5.79 14.24
CA LYS A 78 -5.72 6.25 15.05
C LYS A 78 -4.39 5.92 14.35
N MET A 79 -4.20 4.67 13.91
CA MET A 79 -3.00 4.24 13.19
C MET A 79 -2.78 5.07 11.92
N LEU A 80 -3.82 5.32 11.15
CA LEU A 80 -3.76 6.15 9.94
C LEU A 80 -3.42 7.62 10.24
N ARG A 81 -3.87 8.16 11.37
CA ARG A 81 -3.45 9.50 11.81
C ARG A 81 -1.97 9.54 12.16
N SER A 82 -1.41 8.47 12.76
CA SER A 82 0.04 8.35 12.98
C SER A 82 0.81 8.31 11.65
N ASP A 83 0.31 7.57 10.66
CA ASP A 83 0.91 7.56 9.31
C ASP A 83 0.86 8.96 8.66
N ALA A 84 -0.28 9.65 8.71
CA ALA A 84 -0.42 10.99 8.14
C ALA A 84 0.52 12.01 8.81
N GLN A 85 0.65 11.94 10.14
CA GLN A 85 1.57 12.79 10.88
C GLN A 85 3.02 12.50 10.50
N PHE A 86 3.40 11.22 10.46
CA PHE A 86 4.75 10.82 10.06
C PHE A 86 5.10 11.26 8.63
N ILE A 87 4.15 11.20 7.70
CA ILE A 87 4.35 11.71 6.33
C ILE A 87 4.56 13.23 6.37
N ALA A 88 3.71 13.99 7.08
CA ALA A 88 3.82 15.45 7.19
C ALA A 88 5.15 15.87 7.82
N ASP A 89 5.64 15.17 8.85
CA ASP A 89 6.90 15.47 9.53
C ASP A 89 8.13 15.14 8.65
N ASN A 90 8.00 14.24 7.69
CA ASN A 90 9.09 13.79 6.82
C ASN A 90 9.06 14.40 5.41
N ASP A 91 8.09 15.26 5.10
CA ASP A 91 8.03 16.00 3.84
C ASP A 91 8.08 17.51 4.10
N PRO A 92 9.22 18.19 3.81
CA PRO A 92 9.34 19.62 3.98
C PRO A 92 8.33 20.45 3.17
N ALA A 93 7.70 19.86 2.13
CA ALA A 93 6.70 20.55 1.30
C ALA A 93 5.28 20.45 1.87
N ALA A 94 5.04 19.57 2.85
CA ALA A 94 3.72 19.39 3.44
C ALA A 94 3.38 20.56 4.38
N SER A 95 2.21 21.16 4.18
CA SER A 95 1.70 22.22 5.06
C SER A 95 1.01 21.68 6.33
N GLY A 96 0.84 20.34 6.43
CA GLY A 96 0.28 19.63 7.59
C GLY A 96 -0.46 18.37 7.21
N THR A 97 -1.01 17.70 8.22
CA THR A 97 -1.69 16.41 8.06
C THR A 97 -2.94 16.47 7.18
N ASP A 98 -3.66 17.59 7.19
CA ASP A 98 -4.87 17.74 6.37
C ASP A 98 -4.54 17.71 4.88
N GLU A 99 -3.44 18.36 4.46
CA GLU A 99 -2.96 18.30 3.08
C GLU A 99 -2.56 16.87 2.71
N VAL A 100 -1.81 16.18 3.57
CA VAL A 100 -1.43 14.78 3.36
C VAL A 100 -2.67 13.90 3.16
N ILE A 101 -3.67 14.02 4.04
CA ILE A 101 -4.91 13.22 3.98
C ILE A 101 -5.69 13.51 2.69
N MET A 102 -5.76 14.75 2.26
CA MET A 102 -6.54 15.16 1.09
C MET A 102 -5.86 14.83 -0.23
N THR A 103 -4.54 14.93 -0.31
CA THR A 103 -3.86 15.04 -1.61
C THR A 103 -2.80 13.99 -1.88
N TYR A 104 -2.20 13.37 -0.85
CA TYR A 104 -1.06 12.47 -1.05
C TYR A 104 -1.48 11.07 -1.52
N PRO A 105 -1.05 10.65 -2.72
CA PRO A 105 -1.36 9.30 -3.23
C PRO A 105 -0.75 8.21 -2.35
N GLY A 106 0.41 8.45 -1.74
CA GLY A 106 1.05 7.53 -0.80
C GLY A 106 0.17 7.28 0.43
N PHE A 107 -0.38 8.32 1.03
CA PHE A 107 -1.30 8.17 2.17
C PHE A 107 -2.58 7.43 1.78
N PHE A 108 -3.17 7.75 0.61
CA PHE A 108 -4.37 7.05 0.14
C PHE A 108 -4.11 5.54 -0.06
N ALA A 109 -2.96 5.17 -0.64
CA ALA A 109 -2.60 3.76 -0.82
C ALA A 109 -2.39 3.04 0.52
N ILE A 110 -1.71 3.68 1.48
CA ILE A 110 -1.52 3.17 2.85
C ILE A 110 -2.88 2.99 3.55
N MET A 111 -3.76 3.98 3.46
CA MET A 111 -5.10 3.93 4.06
C MET A 111 -5.89 2.72 3.53
N VAL A 112 -5.97 2.57 2.22
CA VAL A 112 -6.69 1.42 1.61
C VAL A 112 -6.03 0.10 1.96
N TYR A 113 -4.68 0.05 1.99
CA TYR A 113 -3.94 -1.14 2.41
C TYR A 113 -4.30 -1.55 3.85
N ARG A 114 -4.23 -0.63 4.83
CA ARG A 114 -4.53 -0.96 6.24
C ARG A 114 -5.95 -1.47 6.42
N LEU A 115 -6.92 -0.86 5.74
CA LEU A 115 -8.31 -1.30 5.72
C LEU A 115 -8.45 -2.70 5.11
N ALA A 116 -7.78 -2.96 4.00
CA ALA A 116 -7.78 -4.25 3.34
C ALA A 116 -7.04 -5.33 4.16
N HIS A 117 -5.91 -4.98 4.78
CA HIS A 117 -5.12 -5.87 5.64
C HIS A 117 -5.93 -6.34 6.84
N SER A 118 -6.64 -5.42 7.53
CA SER A 118 -7.53 -5.78 8.65
C SER A 118 -8.61 -6.78 8.22
N MET A 119 -9.17 -6.62 7.03
CA MET A 119 -10.15 -7.56 6.48
C MET A 119 -9.50 -8.89 6.06
N HIS A 120 -8.28 -8.86 5.53
CA HIS A 120 -7.49 -10.04 5.19
C HIS A 120 -7.18 -10.87 6.44
N GLN A 121 -6.79 -10.23 7.55
CA GLN A 121 -6.56 -10.88 8.85
C GLN A 121 -7.80 -11.58 9.41
N LEU A 122 -9.00 -11.11 9.06
CA LEU A 122 -10.28 -11.78 9.41
C LEU A 122 -10.62 -12.95 8.49
N GLY A 123 -9.71 -13.36 7.59
CA GLY A 123 -9.90 -14.49 6.68
C GLY A 123 -10.80 -14.20 5.48
N VAL A 124 -11.15 -12.95 5.22
CA VAL A 124 -11.95 -12.59 4.05
C VAL A 124 -11.10 -12.72 2.79
N SER A 125 -11.49 -13.63 1.90
CA SER A 125 -10.84 -13.82 0.61
C SER A 125 -11.33 -12.79 -0.42
N LEU A 126 -10.50 -12.51 -1.44
CA LEU A 126 -10.80 -11.71 -2.63
C LEU A 126 -11.10 -10.23 -2.37
N VAL A 127 -11.98 -9.89 -1.41
CA VAL A 127 -12.40 -8.49 -1.16
C VAL A 127 -11.20 -7.59 -0.82
N PRO A 128 -10.28 -7.97 0.10
CA PRO A 128 -9.07 -7.18 0.38
C PRO A 128 -8.24 -6.90 -0.88
N ARG A 129 -8.06 -7.90 -1.75
CA ARG A 129 -7.31 -7.72 -3.00
C ARG A 129 -8.01 -6.76 -3.97
N VAL A 130 -9.34 -6.82 -4.07
CA VAL A 130 -10.09 -5.84 -4.89
C VAL A 130 -9.93 -4.42 -4.37
N MET A 131 -9.83 -4.23 -3.04
CA MET A 131 -9.58 -2.92 -2.43
C MET A 131 -8.19 -2.39 -2.80
N THR A 132 -7.14 -3.20 -2.63
CA THR A 132 -5.77 -2.77 -2.93
C THR A 132 -5.52 -2.61 -4.43
N GLU A 133 -6.13 -3.41 -5.30
CA GLU A 133 -6.09 -3.21 -6.75
C GLU A 133 -6.80 -1.91 -7.17
N TYR A 134 -7.86 -1.52 -6.46
CA TYR A 134 -8.46 -0.21 -6.69
C TYR A 134 -7.48 0.91 -6.32
N ALA A 135 -6.82 0.86 -5.18
CA ALA A 135 -5.81 1.84 -4.79
C ALA A 135 -4.67 1.91 -5.82
N ASN A 136 -4.14 0.75 -6.23
CA ASN A 136 -3.12 0.67 -7.28
C ASN A 136 -3.58 1.33 -8.59
N SER A 137 -4.81 1.08 -9.03
CA SER A 137 -5.33 1.68 -10.27
C SER A 137 -5.44 3.21 -10.23
N VAL A 138 -5.49 3.81 -9.05
CA VAL A 138 -5.61 5.26 -8.83
C VAL A 138 -4.26 5.92 -8.57
N THR A 139 -3.36 5.23 -7.87
CA THR A 139 -2.11 5.82 -7.36
C THR A 139 -0.84 5.30 -8.05
N GLY A 140 -0.93 4.14 -8.74
CA GLY A 140 0.26 3.43 -9.23
C GLY A 140 1.08 2.76 -8.12
N ILE A 141 0.51 2.56 -6.91
CA ILE A 141 1.15 1.94 -5.75
C ILE A 141 0.49 0.60 -5.47
N ASP A 142 1.23 -0.51 -5.65
CA ASP A 142 0.74 -1.88 -5.41
C ASP A 142 1.21 -2.38 -4.03
N ILE A 143 0.30 -2.43 -3.06
CA ILE A 143 0.56 -3.03 -1.75
C ILE A 143 -0.33 -4.26 -1.60
N HIS A 144 0.26 -5.45 -1.48
CA HIS A 144 -0.53 -6.66 -1.26
C HIS A 144 -1.17 -6.65 0.14
N PRO A 145 -2.46 -6.98 0.30
CA PRO A 145 -3.14 -6.93 1.61
C PRO A 145 -2.58 -7.92 2.64
N GLY A 146 -1.80 -8.90 2.22
CA GLY A 146 -1.10 -9.85 3.09
C GLY A 146 0.24 -9.34 3.63
N ALA A 147 0.79 -8.24 3.13
CA ALA A 147 1.99 -7.63 3.68
C ALA A 147 1.75 -7.20 5.14
N ASN A 148 2.79 -7.22 5.97
CA ASN A 148 2.72 -6.78 7.36
C ASN A 148 3.55 -5.52 7.53
N ILE A 149 2.89 -4.38 7.79
CA ILE A 149 3.53 -3.06 7.83
C ILE A 149 3.24 -2.41 9.20
N GLY A 150 4.30 -2.02 9.90
CA GLY A 150 4.26 -1.33 11.18
C GLY A 150 3.64 0.06 11.11
N GLU A 151 3.59 0.78 12.23
CA GLU A 151 3.08 2.14 12.33
C GLU A 151 4.07 3.17 11.76
N CYS A 152 3.60 4.38 11.51
CA CYS A 152 4.43 5.47 11.00
C CYS A 152 5.11 5.09 9.67
N PHE A 153 4.32 4.62 8.71
CA PHE A 153 4.81 4.26 7.38
C PHE A 153 4.60 5.40 6.38
N CYS A 154 5.64 5.71 5.61
CA CYS A 154 5.61 6.78 4.63
C CYS A 154 5.96 6.27 3.22
N ILE A 155 5.12 6.58 2.25
CA ILE A 155 5.41 6.44 0.82
C ILE A 155 5.42 7.84 0.21
N ASP A 156 6.59 8.29 -0.21
CA ASP A 156 6.79 9.59 -0.83
C ASP A 156 6.73 9.47 -2.36
N HIS A 157 5.96 10.33 -3.03
CA HIS A 157 5.57 10.27 -4.44
C HIS A 157 4.84 8.97 -4.80
N GLY A 158 5.49 7.84 -4.71
CA GLY A 158 4.95 6.49 -4.66
C GLY A 158 4.73 5.78 -6.00
N ASN A 159 4.66 6.45 -7.14
CA ASN A 159 4.42 5.80 -8.42
C ASN A 159 5.39 4.63 -8.66
N GLY A 160 4.83 3.46 -8.99
CA GLY A 160 5.62 2.25 -9.28
C GLY A 160 6.14 1.51 -8.05
N VAL A 161 5.72 1.85 -6.83
CA VAL A 161 6.01 1.07 -5.63
C VAL A 161 5.28 -0.27 -5.70
N VAL A 162 6.01 -1.36 -5.38
CA VAL A 162 5.44 -2.71 -5.28
C VAL A 162 5.85 -3.35 -3.94
N ILE A 163 4.88 -3.71 -3.11
CA ILE A 163 5.08 -4.40 -1.83
C ILE A 163 4.38 -5.75 -1.87
N GLY A 164 5.18 -6.83 -1.92
CA GLY A 164 4.70 -8.20 -2.08
C GLY A 164 4.06 -8.79 -0.82
N GLU A 165 3.28 -9.85 -0.99
CA GLU A 165 2.39 -10.48 -0.01
C GLU A 165 3.04 -10.81 1.35
N SER A 166 4.25 -11.38 1.35
CA SER A 166 4.93 -11.80 2.57
C SER A 166 6.01 -10.83 3.04
N THR A 167 5.95 -9.58 2.58
CA THR A 167 6.83 -8.50 3.05
C THR A 167 6.51 -8.18 4.51
N ILE A 168 7.56 -7.94 5.29
CA ILE A 168 7.47 -7.41 6.65
C ILE A 168 8.18 -6.06 6.65
N ILE A 169 7.52 -5.03 7.12
CA ILE A 169 8.05 -3.67 7.30
C ILE A 169 7.82 -3.27 8.75
N GLY A 170 8.87 -2.79 9.40
CA GLY A 170 8.82 -2.29 10.77
C GLY A 170 8.19 -0.90 10.89
N GLU A 171 8.51 -0.23 11.98
CA GLU A 171 8.00 1.11 12.30
C GLU A 171 8.92 2.22 11.74
N ASN A 172 8.37 3.41 11.50
CA ASN A 172 9.10 4.59 11.05
C ASN A 172 9.89 4.36 9.74
N VAL A 173 9.32 3.60 8.82
CA VAL A 173 9.96 3.32 7.52
C VAL A 173 9.46 4.29 6.46
N LYS A 174 10.40 4.86 5.69
CA LYS A 174 10.12 5.73 4.54
C LYS A 174 10.61 5.08 3.25
N ILE A 175 9.74 5.03 2.24
CA ILE A 175 10.11 4.57 0.89
C ILE A 175 9.69 5.58 -0.17
N TYR A 176 10.45 5.62 -1.25
CA TYR A 176 10.23 6.52 -2.38
C TYR A 176 9.65 5.78 -3.60
N GLN A 177 9.30 6.53 -4.64
CA GLN A 177 8.74 6.00 -5.87
C GLN A 177 9.63 4.91 -6.51
N GLY A 178 8.99 3.95 -7.16
CA GLY A 178 9.64 2.87 -7.90
C GLY A 178 10.31 1.81 -7.03
N VAL A 179 10.19 1.87 -5.70
CA VAL A 179 10.73 0.84 -4.81
C VAL A 179 9.96 -0.47 -4.98
N THR A 180 10.70 -1.58 -5.13
CA THR A 180 10.13 -2.93 -5.22
C THR A 180 10.63 -3.79 -4.07
N LEU A 181 9.71 -4.28 -3.23
CA LEU A 181 9.93 -5.31 -2.22
C LEU A 181 9.34 -6.63 -2.74
N GLY A 182 10.17 -7.40 -3.46
CA GLY A 182 9.75 -8.49 -4.32
C GLY A 182 10.33 -9.86 -3.96
N ALA A 183 9.95 -10.87 -4.75
CA ALA A 183 10.49 -12.23 -4.66
C ALA A 183 11.59 -12.45 -5.72
N LEU A 184 12.65 -13.20 -5.37
CA LEU A 184 13.71 -13.57 -6.31
C LEU A 184 13.21 -14.49 -7.43
N SER A 185 12.42 -15.51 -7.07
CA SER A 185 11.73 -16.39 -8.01
C SER A 185 10.47 -16.94 -7.38
N VAL A 186 9.44 -17.17 -8.21
CA VAL A 186 8.16 -17.68 -7.70
C VAL A 186 7.84 -19.00 -8.39
N LYS A 187 7.91 -20.11 -7.63
CA LYS A 187 7.29 -21.37 -8.05
C LYS A 187 5.95 -21.48 -7.34
N LYS A 188 4.89 -21.81 -8.08
CA LYS A 188 3.51 -21.88 -7.53
C LYS A 188 3.40 -22.76 -6.27
N ARG A 189 4.23 -23.83 -6.16
CA ARG A 189 4.31 -24.70 -4.99
C ARG A 189 4.85 -24.02 -3.73
N ASP A 190 5.54 -22.91 -3.87
CA ASP A 190 6.17 -22.16 -2.77
C ASP A 190 5.37 -20.90 -2.39
N ALA A 191 4.14 -20.77 -2.89
CA ALA A 191 3.30 -19.58 -2.69
C ALA A 191 3.00 -19.31 -1.19
N SER A 192 2.96 -20.33 -0.32
CA SER A 192 2.74 -20.18 1.12
C SER A 192 3.99 -19.84 1.93
N ARG A 193 5.17 -19.85 1.31
CA ARG A 193 6.44 -19.54 2.00
C ARG A 193 6.72 -18.04 1.97
N LYS A 194 7.45 -17.56 2.99
CA LYS A 194 8.00 -16.21 2.96
C LYS A 194 8.96 -16.07 1.76
N ARG A 195 8.64 -15.15 0.85
CA ARG A 195 9.39 -14.93 -0.41
C ARG A 195 9.75 -13.47 -0.66
N HIS A 196 9.26 -12.56 0.18
CA HIS A 196 9.52 -11.12 0.10
C HIS A 196 10.36 -10.68 1.30
N PRO A 197 11.14 -9.59 1.19
CA PRO A 197 12.09 -9.17 2.20
C PRO A 197 11.44 -8.74 3.53
N THR A 198 12.29 -8.60 4.53
CA THR A 198 11.99 -7.90 5.78
C THR A 198 12.76 -6.58 5.78
N VAL A 199 12.09 -5.51 6.12
CA VAL A 199 12.66 -4.17 6.36
C VAL A 199 12.40 -3.86 7.83
N GLU A 200 13.46 -3.66 8.60
CA GLU A 200 13.34 -3.34 10.03
C GLU A 200 13.01 -1.85 10.25
N ASP A 201 12.97 -1.42 11.51
CA ASP A 201 12.54 -0.09 11.91
C ASP A 201 13.51 1.02 11.45
N ASN A 202 12.98 2.23 11.25
CA ASN A 202 13.75 3.44 10.95
C ASN A 202 14.61 3.31 9.68
N VAL A 203 14.15 2.58 8.68
CA VAL A 203 14.83 2.40 7.39
C VAL A 203 14.29 3.39 6.36
N VAL A 204 15.20 3.95 5.56
CA VAL A 204 14.87 4.79 4.40
C VAL A 204 15.31 4.08 3.12
N ILE A 205 14.40 3.94 2.16
CA ILE A 205 14.65 3.31 0.86
C ILE A 205 14.37 4.31 -0.25
N TYR A 206 15.43 4.79 -0.90
CA TYR A 206 15.34 5.77 -1.97
C TYR A 206 14.85 5.18 -3.30
N ALA A 207 14.48 6.09 -4.19
CA ALA A 207 13.78 5.83 -5.44
C ALA A 207 14.40 4.74 -6.32
N GLY A 208 13.55 3.90 -6.93
CA GLY A 208 13.94 2.90 -7.92
C GLY A 208 14.66 1.68 -7.36
N SER A 209 14.86 1.59 -6.04
CA SER A 209 15.57 0.45 -5.44
C SER A 209 14.73 -0.81 -5.46
N THR A 210 15.38 -1.94 -5.71
CA THR A 210 14.73 -3.27 -5.78
C THR A 210 15.37 -4.19 -4.75
N ILE A 211 14.58 -4.65 -3.78
CA ILE A 211 14.99 -5.55 -2.70
C ILE A 211 14.22 -6.85 -2.84
N LEU A 212 14.93 -7.96 -3.01
CA LEU A 212 14.32 -9.24 -3.34
C LEU A 212 14.73 -10.35 -2.38
N GLY A 213 13.78 -11.25 -2.12
CA GLY A 213 14.03 -12.53 -1.44
C GLY A 213 13.51 -12.60 -0.02
N GLY A 214 12.94 -13.75 0.33
CA GLY A 214 12.31 -13.97 1.65
C GLY A 214 13.29 -14.08 2.83
N GLN A 215 14.57 -14.27 2.55
CA GLN A 215 15.64 -14.30 3.56
C GLN A 215 16.38 -12.95 3.66
N THR A 216 16.12 -12.03 2.73
CA THR A 216 16.75 -10.72 2.72
C THR A 216 16.15 -9.85 3.83
N VAL A 217 17.01 -9.34 4.70
CA VAL A 217 16.68 -8.46 5.81
C VAL A 217 17.44 -7.16 5.65
N VAL A 218 16.76 -6.04 5.64
CA VAL A 218 17.36 -4.71 5.77
C VAL A 218 17.32 -4.34 7.25
N GLY A 219 18.50 -4.32 7.89
CA GLY A 219 18.62 -4.03 9.31
C GLY A 219 18.22 -2.60 9.66
N HIS A 220 17.75 -2.39 10.88
CA HIS A 220 17.20 -1.12 11.35
C HIS A 220 18.20 0.06 11.23
N HIS A 221 17.67 1.27 11.11
CA HIS A 221 18.45 2.51 10.95
C HIS A 221 19.36 2.52 9.72
N SER A 222 19.01 1.77 8.68
CA SER A 222 19.79 1.70 7.44
C SER A 222 19.20 2.57 6.34
N ILE A 223 20.04 2.95 5.39
CA ILE A 223 19.66 3.76 4.24
C ILE A 223 20.02 2.99 2.95
N ILE A 224 19.03 2.78 2.11
CA ILE A 224 19.22 2.22 0.76
C ILE A 224 19.17 3.38 -0.25
N GLY A 225 20.30 3.66 -0.90
CA GLY A 225 20.41 4.67 -1.95
C GLY A 225 19.56 4.33 -3.18
N GLY A 226 19.38 5.33 -4.05
CA GLY A 226 18.55 5.14 -5.25
C GLY A 226 19.09 4.08 -6.21
N ASN A 227 18.17 3.37 -6.89
CA ASN A 227 18.45 2.34 -7.90
C ASN A 227 19.32 1.17 -7.42
N VAL A 228 19.40 0.93 -6.11
CA VAL A 228 20.11 -0.22 -5.55
C VAL A 228 19.35 -1.51 -5.85
N TRP A 229 20.09 -2.54 -6.31
CA TRP A 229 19.58 -3.91 -6.45
C TRP A 229 20.15 -4.76 -5.33
N LEU A 230 19.30 -5.14 -4.36
CA LEU A 230 19.70 -5.86 -3.16
C LEU A 230 19.01 -7.23 -3.08
N THR A 231 19.80 -8.30 -2.97
CA THR A 231 19.33 -9.68 -2.86
C THR A 231 19.87 -10.40 -1.61
N GLU A 232 20.69 -9.70 -0.83
CA GLU A 232 21.31 -10.19 0.41
C GLU A 232 20.96 -9.25 1.57
N SER A 233 21.10 -9.76 2.79
CA SER A 233 20.79 -8.96 3.98
C SER A 233 21.81 -7.85 4.21
N LEU A 234 21.33 -6.71 4.69
CA LEU A 234 22.14 -5.56 5.09
C LEU A 234 22.11 -5.44 6.62
N PRO A 235 23.27 -5.34 7.31
CA PRO A 235 23.32 -5.11 8.74
C PRO A 235 22.66 -3.79 9.14
N SER A 236 22.24 -3.68 10.42
CA SER A 236 21.73 -2.43 10.98
C SER A 236 22.76 -1.29 10.90
N TYR A 237 22.26 -0.05 10.85
CA TYR A 237 23.09 1.17 10.77
C TYR A 237 24.00 1.24 9.54
N SER A 238 23.56 0.64 8.44
CA SER A 238 24.32 0.60 7.18
C SER A 238 23.78 1.58 6.15
N VAL A 239 24.67 2.08 5.31
CA VAL A 239 24.31 2.84 4.10
C VAL A 239 24.83 2.10 2.90
N ILE A 240 23.95 1.77 1.96
CA ILE A 240 24.34 1.17 0.68
C ILE A 240 23.91 2.09 -0.45
N TYR A 241 24.77 2.31 -1.41
CA TYR A 241 24.51 3.07 -2.63
C TYR A 241 25.23 2.47 -3.82
N GLN A 242 24.73 2.78 -5.01
CA GLN A 242 25.35 2.34 -6.26
C GLN A 242 26.32 3.41 -6.75
N GLU A 243 27.59 3.05 -7.00
CA GLU A 243 28.51 3.93 -7.69
C GLU A 243 28.24 3.88 -9.19
N THR A 244 28.01 5.03 -9.81
CA THR A 244 27.76 5.16 -11.25
C THR A 244 28.79 6.07 -11.88
N ASN A 245 29.42 5.62 -12.97
CA ASN A 245 30.33 6.42 -13.77
C ASN A 245 29.56 7.11 -14.91
N ASN A 246 29.37 8.41 -14.79
CA ASN A 246 28.72 9.22 -15.82
C ASN A 246 29.74 9.77 -16.82
N THR A 247 29.53 9.53 -18.10
CA THR A 247 30.37 10.11 -19.17
C THR A 247 29.73 11.36 -19.74
N ILE A 248 30.40 12.51 -19.59
CA ILE A 248 29.95 13.77 -20.16
C ILE A 248 30.54 13.90 -21.58
N LYS A 249 29.67 13.95 -22.61
CA LYS A 249 30.06 14.27 -23.99
C LYS A 249 29.59 15.68 -24.29
N LYS A 250 30.51 16.55 -24.72
CA LYS A 250 30.14 17.87 -25.25
C LYS A 250 29.36 17.68 -26.56
N ARG A 251 28.17 18.27 -26.65
CA ARG A 251 27.43 18.35 -27.92
C ARG A 251 28.13 19.40 -28.79
N SER A 252 28.64 19.05 -29.98
CA SER A 252 29.20 20.02 -30.92
C SER A 252 28.10 21.01 -31.35
N SER A 253 28.39 22.31 -31.24
CA SER A 253 27.48 23.39 -31.63
C SER A 253 27.49 23.65 -33.16
N GLU A 254 28.16 22.79 -33.94
CA GLU A 254 28.23 22.92 -35.39
C GLU A 254 27.10 22.18 -36.06
N ASN A 255 26.05 22.90 -36.44
CA ASN A 255 25.28 22.79 -37.67
C ASN A 255 24.20 23.88 -37.74
N LYS A 256 24.65 25.15 -37.79
CA LYS A 256 23.84 26.22 -38.38
C LYS A 256 24.77 27.01 -39.29
N THR A 257 24.88 26.58 -40.52
CA THR A 257 25.16 27.42 -41.73
C THR A 257 25.58 26.54 -42.87
N GLN A 258 24.63 26.06 -43.62
CA GLN A 258 24.73 25.82 -45.06
C GLN A 258 23.33 25.67 -45.61
N GLY A 259 22.88 26.66 -46.32
CA GLY A 259 21.58 26.68 -47.03
C GLY A 259 21.22 28.11 -47.38
N ALA A 260 22.05 28.76 -48.21
CA ALA A 260 21.58 29.87 -49.04
C ALA A 260 21.08 29.34 -50.35
#